data_9ce736fcc267bbe6130ecbb9f59e2a22
#
_entry.id   9ce736fcc267bbe6130ecbb9f59e2a22
#
_cell.length_a   1.000
_cell.length_b   1.000
_cell.length_c   1.000
_cell.angle_alpha   90.00
_cell.angle_beta   90.00
_cell.angle_gamma   90.00
#
_symmetry.space_group_name_H-M   'P 1'
#
loop_
_entity.id
_entity.type
_entity.pdbx_description
1 polymer ?
#
loop_
_entity_poly.entity_id
_entity_poly.type
_entity_poly.pdbx_seq_one_letter_code
_entity_poly.pdbx_strand_id
1 'polypeptide(L)'
;MTRRRRSEQETTLERLHDANAADLLSYFGRRVPVPADAADLLSETFIVAWRRIGQLPDDPEQARMWLFGVARRVLANNARGTIRHHDLARKLRQHLDTQSAEPVDTDTLDVRAALDALPADQAELVRLISWDGFTLPEAARILGISETTARGRHQRARTRLRTLLGPRQRTTP
;
A
#
# COMPACT_ATOMS: atom_id res chain seq x y z
N MET A 1 26.09 -3.39 23.11
CA MET A 1 25.99 -2.99 21.68
C MET A 1 26.93 -1.82 21.44
N THR A 2 27.94 -1.96 20.57
CA THR A 2 29.00 -0.98 20.40
C THR A 2 28.45 0.27 19.69
N ARG A 3 28.83 1.49 20.12
CA ARG A 3 28.43 2.79 19.57
C ARG A 3 28.55 2.87 18.03
N ARG A 4 29.57 2.23 17.48
CA ARG A 4 29.82 2.11 16.03
C ARG A 4 28.67 1.37 15.29
N ARG A 5 28.20 0.25 15.84
CA ARG A 5 27.14 -0.57 15.24
C ARG A 5 25.80 0.17 15.19
N ARG A 6 25.53 0.99 16.19
CA ARG A 6 24.33 1.84 16.25
C ARG A 6 24.38 2.92 15.18
N SER A 7 25.53 3.58 15.02
CA SER A 7 25.72 4.62 13.96
C SER A 7 25.60 4.02 12.56
N GLU A 8 26.11 2.82 12.31
CA GLU A 8 25.96 2.12 11.02
C GLU A 8 24.48 1.78 10.73
N GLN A 9 23.73 1.39 11.75
CA GLN A 9 22.29 1.11 11.62
C GLN A 9 21.49 2.41 11.37
N GLU A 10 21.82 3.51 12.03
CA GLU A 10 21.21 4.82 11.82
C GLU A 10 21.40 5.28 10.37
N THR A 11 22.62 5.24 9.86
CA THR A 11 22.92 5.58 8.45
C THR A 11 22.20 4.66 7.45
N THR A 12 22.04 3.38 7.79
CA THR A 12 21.32 2.44 6.93
C THR A 12 19.84 2.77 6.89
N LEU A 13 19.22 3.11 8.03
CA LEU A 13 17.83 3.52 8.08
C LEU A 13 17.58 4.84 7.34
N GLU A 14 18.47 5.82 7.48
CA GLU A 14 18.39 7.10 6.77
C GLU A 14 18.38 6.86 5.25
N ARG A 15 19.31 6.06 4.72
CA ARG A 15 19.32 5.70 3.29
C ARG A 15 18.06 4.98 2.85
N LEU A 16 17.56 4.06 3.67
CA LEU A 16 16.32 3.34 3.38
C LEU A 16 15.12 4.30 3.34
N HIS A 17 15.07 5.25 4.27
CA HIS A 17 14.05 6.29 4.34
C HIS A 17 14.10 7.17 3.08
N ASP A 18 15.26 7.77 2.78
CA ASP A 18 15.42 8.70 1.67
C ASP A 18 15.05 8.07 0.32
N ALA A 19 15.38 6.79 0.15
CA ALA A 19 15.07 6.06 -1.07
C ALA A 19 13.60 5.65 -1.22
N ASN A 20 12.82 5.54 -0.12
CA ASN A 20 11.51 4.89 -0.18
C ASN A 20 10.36 5.68 0.46
N ALA A 21 10.61 6.77 1.20
CA ALA A 21 9.58 7.45 1.97
C ALA A 21 8.46 8.03 1.08
N ALA A 22 8.81 8.62 -0.07
CA ALA A 22 7.84 9.18 -1.01
C ALA A 22 6.93 8.10 -1.62
N ASP A 23 7.52 6.97 -2.01
CA ASP A 23 6.78 5.84 -2.56
C ASP A 23 5.84 5.22 -1.51
N LEU A 24 6.32 5.07 -0.26
CA LEU A 24 5.52 4.56 0.84
C LEU A 24 4.40 5.52 1.23
N LEU A 25 4.65 6.82 1.25
CA LEU A 25 3.60 7.80 1.51
C LEU A 25 2.50 7.72 0.43
N SER A 26 2.90 7.60 -0.84
CA SER A 26 1.99 7.38 -1.95
C SER A 26 1.24 6.05 -1.83
N TYR A 27 1.94 4.98 -1.40
CA TYR A 27 1.36 3.67 -1.14
C TYR A 27 0.23 3.75 -0.10
N PHE A 28 0.47 4.41 1.03
CA PHE A 28 -0.54 4.59 2.06
C PHE A 28 -1.66 5.55 1.63
N GLY A 29 -1.32 6.69 1.01
CA GLY A 29 -2.30 7.68 0.55
C GLY A 29 -3.34 7.13 -0.43
N ARG A 30 -2.98 6.07 -1.19
CA ARG A 30 -3.94 5.36 -2.05
C ARG A 30 -4.79 4.31 -1.34
N ARG A 31 -4.52 4.01 -0.07
CA ARG A 31 -5.15 2.92 0.71
C ARG A 31 -5.89 3.38 1.95
N VAL A 32 -5.68 4.62 2.38
CA VAL A 32 -6.41 5.22 3.51
C VAL A 32 -7.14 6.49 3.06
N PRO A 33 -8.31 6.78 3.63
CA PRO A 33 -9.10 7.94 3.23
C PRO A 33 -8.56 9.27 3.77
N VAL A 34 -7.81 9.23 4.87
CA VAL A 34 -7.31 10.42 5.57
C VAL A 34 -5.81 10.57 5.35
N PRO A 35 -5.33 11.69 4.75
CA PRO A 35 -3.91 11.90 4.51
C PRO A 35 -3.04 11.84 5.77
N ALA A 36 -3.53 12.30 6.90
CA ALA A 36 -2.81 12.22 8.19
C ALA A 36 -2.52 10.77 8.59
N ASP A 37 -3.47 9.84 8.35
CA ASP A 37 -3.28 8.41 8.63
C ASP A 37 -2.13 7.83 7.78
N ALA A 38 -1.96 8.30 6.55
CA ALA A 38 -0.86 7.87 5.68
C ALA A 38 0.51 8.26 6.26
N ALA A 39 0.64 9.46 6.81
CA ALA A 39 1.87 9.92 7.46
C ALA A 39 2.18 9.14 8.73
N ASP A 40 1.15 8.83 9.53
CA ASP A 40 1.29 8.02 10.75
C ASP A 40 1.74 6.59 10.42
N LEU A 41 1.13 5.97 9.39
CA LEU A 41 1.51 4.63 8.91
C LEU A 41 2.92 4.59 8.34
N LEU A 42 3.35 5.66 7.67
CA LEU A 42 4.72 5.81 7.20
C LEU A 42 5.69 5.79 8.40
N SER A 43 5.42 6.63 9.39
CA SER A 43 6.24 6.72 10.61
C SER A 43 6.29 5.38 11.36
N GLU A 44 5.15 4.71 11.53
CA GLU A 44 5.07 3.39 12.16
C GLU A 44 5.88 2.34 11.38
N THR A 45 5.84 2.40 10.04
CA THR A 45 6.60 1.49 9.18
C THR A 45 8.09 1.61 9.44
N PHE A 46 8.63 2.83 9.53
CA PHE A 46 10.06 3.03 9.81
C PHE A 46 10.43 2.68 11.25
N ILE A 47 9.53 2.86 12.24
CA ILE A 47 9.74 2.37 13.60
C ILE A 47 9.85 0.83 13.62
N VAL A 48 8.97 0.13 12.89
CA VAL A 48 9.05 -1.34 12.77
C VAL A 48 10.29 -1.76 12.01
N ALA A 49 10.66 -1.06 10.93
CA ALA A 49 11.88 -1.32 10.18
C ALA A 49 13.13 -1.14 11.05
N TRP A 50 13.21 -0.08 11.85
CA TRP A 50 14.28 0.13 12.81
C TRP A 50 14.42 -1.03 13.81
N ARG A 51 13.31 -1.47 14.41
CA ARG A 51 13.31 -2.59 15.35
C ARG A 51 13.78 -3.90 14.73
N ARG A 52 13.69 -4.01 13.42
CA ARG A 52 14.04 -5.20 12.63
C ARG A 52 15.19 -4.96 11.68
N ILE A 53 16.00 -3.92 11.90
CA ILE A 53 17.08 -3.51 11.00
C ILE A 53 18.09 -4.63 10.71
N GLY A 54 18.28 -5.56 11.64
CA GLY A 54 19.11 -6.74 11.44
C GLY A 54 18.55 -7.79 10.47
N GLN A 55 17.31 -7.63 10.00
CA GLN A 55 16.66 -8.47 9.00
C GLN A 55 16.59 -7.79 7.63
N LEU A 56 17.10 -6.56 7.52
CA LEU A 56 17.10 -5.80 6.28
C LEU A 56 18.04 -6.48 5.28
N PRO A 57 17.57 -6.81 4.05
CA PRO A 57 18.45 -7.28 2.99
C PRO A 57 19.48 -6.22 2.58
N ASP A 58 20.68 -6.67 2.20
CA ASP A 58 21.74 -5.78 1.71
C ASP A 58 21.44 -5.22 0.30
N ASP A 59 20.76 -6.01 -0.52
CA ASP A 59 20.37 -5.63 -1.88
C ASP A 59 19.22 -4.59 -1.84
N PRO A 60 19.36 -3.43 -2.52
CA PRO A 60 18.39 -2.35 -2.46
C PRO A 60 16.97 -2.73 -2.94
N GLU A 61 16.85 -3.57 -3.96
CA GLU A 61 15.54 -4.00 -4.48
C GLU A 61 14.85 -4.94 -3.48
N GLN A 62 15.61 -5.85 -2.90
CA GLN A 62 15.10 -6.73 -1.85
C GLN A 62 14.77 -5.96 -0.57
N ALA A 63 15.57 -4.95 -0.21
CA ALA A 63 15.30 -4.05 0.92
C ALA A 63 13.99 -3.28 0.70
N ARG A 64 13.75 -2.77 -0.51
CA ARG A 64 12.49 -2.13 -0.90
C ARG A 64 11.31 -3.10 -0.77
N MET A 65 11.39 -4.29 -1.33
CA MET A 65 10.34 -5.31 -1.19
C MET A 65 10.07 -5.69 0.26
N TRP A 66 11.12 -5.86 1.07
CA TRP A 66 11.01 -6.15 2.48
C TRP A 66 10.28 -5.03 3.23
N LEU A 67 10.61 -3.77 2.94
CA LEU A 67 10.01 -2.59 3.55
C LEU A 67 8.52 -2.47 3.19
N PHE A 68 8.14 -2.73 1.93
CA PHE A 68 6.72 -2.77 1.52
C PHE A 68 5.97 -3.95 2.16
N GLY A 69 6.65 -5.06 2.42
CA GLY A 69 6.12 -6.17 3.22
C GLY A 69 5.86 -5.76 4.69
N VAL A 70 6.70 -4.90 5.27
CA VAL A 70 6.48 -4.28 6.60
C VAL A 70 5.29 -3.33 6.53
N ALA A 71 5.27 -2.41 5.56
CA ALA A 71 4.20 -1.43 5.37
C ALA A 71 2.82 -2.08 5.25
N ARG A 72 2.74 -3.16 4.46
CA ARG A 72 1.49 -3.94 4.32
C ARG A 72 0.99 -4.50 5.66
N ARG A 73 1.90 -4.99 6.50
CA ARG A 73 1.53 -5.51 7.84
C ARG A 73 1.08 -4.40 8.77
N VAL A 74 1.75 -3.26 8.75
CA VAL A 74 1.36 -2.06 9.50
C VAL A 74 -0.04 -1.61 9.08
N LEU A 75 -0.31 -1.48 7.78
CA LEU A 75 -1.63 -1.13 7.26
C LEU A 75 -2.72 -2.14 7.70
N ALA A 76 -2.44 -3.45 7.60
CA ALA A 76 -3.37 -4.49 8.01
C ALA A 76 -3.65 -4.49 9.54
N ASN A 77 -2.66 -4.13 10.34
CA ASN A 77 -2.82 -3.98 11.80
C ASN A 77 -3.67 -2.76 12.14
N ASN A 78 -3.42 -1.63 11.48
CA ASN A 78 -4.21 -0.41 11.64
C ASN A 78 -5.68 -0.67 11.26
N ALA A 79 -5.97 -1.25 10.11
CA ALA A 79 -7.33 -1.59 9.69
C ALA A 79 -8.06 -2.45 10.75
N ARG A 80 -7.39 -3.41 11.35
CA ARG A 80 -7.95 -4.25 12.45
C ARG A 80 -8.16 -3.45 13.74
N GLY A 81 -7.28 -2.51 14.04
CA GLY A 81 -7.41 -1.58 15.16
C GLY A 81 -8.60 -0.65 14.97
N THR A 82 -8.70 -0.07 13.77
CA THR A 82 -9.77 0.85 13.38
C THR A 82 -11.13 0.17 13.38
N ILE A 83 -11.27 -1.07 12.93
CA ILE A 83 -12.55 -1.82 13.01
C ILE A 83 -13.00 -1.97 14.47
N ARG A 84 -12.08 -2.28 15.39
CA ARG A 84 -12.41 -2.39 16.84
C ARG A 84 -12.82 -1.05 17.47
N HIS A 85 -12.24 0.06 17.00
CA HIS A 85 -12.60 1.41 17.44
C HIS A 85 -13.81 1.98 16.69
N HIS A 86 -14.04 1.62 15.42
CA HIS A 86 -15.17 2.10 14.64
C HIS A 86 -16.52 1.50 15.05
N ASP A 87 -16.56 0.31 15.62
CA ASP A 87 -17.83 -0.21 16.18
C ASP A 87 -18.33 0.65 17.33
N LEU A 88 -17.44 1.26 18.12
CA LEU A 88 -17.80 2.23 19.15
C LEU A 88 -18.02 3.63 18.57
N ALA A 89 -17.14 4.09 17.65
CA ALA A 89 -17.22 5.43 17.06
C ALA A 89 -18.33 5.54 16.00
N ARG A 90 -18.71 4.45 15.30
CA ARG A 90 -19.85 4.43 14.37
C ARG A 90 -21.17 4.69 15.09
N LYS A 91 -21.33 4.17 16.31
CA LYS A 91 -22.48 4.48 17.17
C LYS A 91 -22.52 5.96 17.57
N LEU A 92 -21.37 6.65 17.61
CA LEU A 92 -21.27 8.08 17.92
C LEU A 92 -21.32 9.01 16.70
N ARG A 93 -20.86 8.54 15.50
CA ARG A 93 -20.76 9.39 14.30
C ARG A 93 -21.99 9.42 13.39
N GLN A 94 -23.04 8.68 13.68
CA GLN A 94 -24.30 8.78 12.91
C GLN A 94 -24.93 10.18 12.94
N HIS A 95 -24.27 11.17 13.57
CA HIS A 95 -24.76 12.54 13.72
C HIS A 95 -23.86 13.63 13.14
N LEU A 96 -22.75 13.32 12.48
CA LEU A 96 -21.84 14.35 11.92
C LEU A 96 -21.25 13.91 10.57
N ASP A 97 -22.03 14.11 9.51
CA ASP A 97 -21.50 14.10 8.13
C ASP A 97 -20.79 15.42 7.84
N THR A 98 -19.53 15.37 7.50
CA THR A 98 -18.88 16.45 6.74
C THR A 98 -17.89 15.84 5.77
N GLN A 99 -18.27 15.85 4.51
CA GLN A 99 -17.45 15.49 3.37
C GLN A 99 -16.52 16.66 3.03
N SER A 100 -15.23 16.37 2.84
CA SER A 100 -14.36 17.23 2.05
C SER A 100 -13.81 16.37 0.91
N ALA A 101 -14.37 16.54 -0.27
CA ALA A 101 -13.88 15.92 -1.49
C ALA A 101 -13.20 17.00 -2.34
N GLU A 102 -11.89 16.90 -2.54
CA GLU A 102 -11.23 17.61 -3.63
C GLU A 102 -11.69 17.04 -4.98
N PRO A 103 -11.79 17.87 -6.04
CA PRO A 103 -12.21 17.42 -7.36
C PRO A 103 -11.18 16.44 -7.94
N VAL A 104 -11.52 15.18 -7.98
CA VAL A 104 -10.75 14.10 -8.62
C VAL A 104 -11.30 13.94 -10.04
N ASP A 105 -10.38 13.85 -11.02
CA ASP A 105 -10.71 13.58 -12.42
C ASP A 105 -11.61 12.33 -12.53
N THR A 106 -12.69 12.42 -13.32
CA THR A 106 -13.71 11.38 -13.47
C THR A 106 -13.09 10.02 -13.87
N ASP A 107 -12.09 10.01 -14.76
CA ASP A 107 -11.39 8.79 -15.18
C ASP A 107 -10.66 8.13 -14.01
N THR A 108 -10.12 8.92 -13.09
CA THR A 108 -9.44 8.43 -11.88
C THR A 108 -10.44 7.86 -10.87
N LEU A 109 -11.64 8.44 -10.78
CA LEU A 109 -12.73 7.94 -9.93
C LEU A 109 -13.22 6.58 -10.43
N ASP A 110 -13.41 6.42 -11.74
CA ASP A 110 -13.86 5.17 -12.35
C ASP A 110 -12.85 4.02 -12.12
N VAL A 111 -11.56 4.30 -12.25
CA VAL A 111 -10.50 3.31 -11.99
C VAL A 111 -10.45 2.94 -10.51
N ARG A 112 -10.59 3.89 -9.59
CA ARG A 112 -10.65 3.60 -8.14
C ARG A 112 -11.86 2.75 -7.80
N ALA A 113 -13.04 3.13 -8.27
CA ALA A 113 -14.28 2.38 -8.05
C ALA A 113 -14.18 0.95 -8.62
N ALA A 114 -13.59 0.78 -9.81
CA ALA A 114 -13.38 -0.54 -10.41
C ALA A 114 -12.40 -1.40 -9.58
N LEU A 115 -11.36 -0.80 -9.02
CA LEU A 115 -10.41 -1.51 -8.14
C LEU A 115 -11.06 -1.90 -6.80
N ASP A 116 -11.90 -1.04 -6.25
CA ASP A 116 -12.61 -1.29 -4.99
C ASP A 116 -13.71 -2.36 -5.14
N ALA A 117 -14.22 -2.56 -6.36
CA ALA A 117 -15.12 -3.65 -6.70
C ALA A 117 -14.43 -5.01 -6.89
N LEU A 118 -13.09 -5.06 -6.93
CA LEU A 118 -12.34 -6.31 -6.95
C LEU A 118 -12.27 -6.95 -5.55
N PRO A 119 -12.14 -8.29 -5.45
CA PRO A 119 -11.70 -8.93 -4.22
C PRO A 119 -10.40 -8.30 -3.71
N ALA A 120 -10.30 -8.09 -2.40
CA ALA A 120 -9.20 -7.35 -1.78
C ALA A 120 -7.80 -7.87 -2.16
N ASP A 121 -7.65 -9.21 -2.29
CA ASP A 121 -6.40 -9.86 -2.69
C ASP A 121 -6.02 -9.62 -4.17
N GLN A 122 -7.02 -9.40 -5.04
CA GLN A 122 -6.82 -9.05 -6.44
C GLN A 122 -6.54 -7.54 -6.58
N ALA A 123 -7.28 -6.71 -5.88
CA ALA A 123 -7.07 -5.27 -5.86
C ALA A 123 -5.66 -4.91 -5.39
N GLU A 124 -5.20 -5.52 -4.29
CA GLU A 124 -3.87 -5.26 -3.75
C GLU A 124 -2.75 -5.67 -4.72
N LEU A 125 -2.87 -6.83 -5.35
CA LEU A 125 -1.91 -7.28 -6.35
C LEU A 125 -1.83 -6.30 -7.55
N VAL A 126 -2.99 -5.83 -8.04
CA VAL A 126 -3.03 -4.87 -9.14
C VAL A 126 -2.43 -3.52 -8.72
N ARG A 127 -2.71 -3.04 -7.50
CA ARG A 127 -2.12 -1.79 -6.98
C ARG A 127 -0.61 -1.87 -6.90
N LEU A 128 -0.05 -2.96 -6.36
CA LEU A 128 1.40 -3.18 -6.28
C LEU A 128 2.07 -3.14 -7.65
N ILE A 129 1.44 -3.74 -8.66
CA ILE A 129 2.02 -3.80 -10.01
C ILE A 129 1.83 -2.46 -10.75
N SER A 130 0.61 -1.91 -10.75
CA SER A 130 0.27 -0.78 -11.62
C SER A 130 0.62 0.58 -11.02
N TRP A 131 0.66 0.70 -9.69
CA TRP A 131 0.89 1.99 -9.01
C TRP A 131 2.17 2.04 -8.21
N ASP A 132 2.55 0.91 -7.59
CA ASP A 132 3.74 0.87 -6.73
C ASP A 132 4.99 0.40 -7.50
N GLY A 133 4.84 0.05 -8.81
CA GLY A 133 5.92 -0.23 -9.73
C GLY A 133 6.61 -1.58 -9.55
N PHE A 134 5.98 -2.52 -8.84
CA PHE A 134 6.54 -3.86 -8.67
C PHE A 134 6.22 -4.76 -9.85
N THR A 135 7.15 -5.63 -10.20
CA THR A 135 6.89 -6.76 -11.09
C THR A 135 5.98 -7.79 -10.42
N LEU A 136 5.36 -8.66 -11.21
CA LEU A 136 4.48 -9.70 -10.66
C LEU A 136 5.20 -10.66 -9.68
N PRO A 137 6.45 -11.11 -9.92
CA PRO A 137 7.21 -11.89 -8.95
C PRO A 137 7.48 -11.14 -7.64
N GLU A 138 7.83 -9.86 -7.70
CA GLU A 138 8.07 -9.02 -6.52
C GLU A 138 6.79 -8.81 -5.71
N ALA A 139 5.68 -8.49 -6.38
CA ALA A 139 4.37 -8.37 -5.73
C ALA A 139 3.95 -9.70 -5.07
N ALA A 140 4.23 -10.85 -5.70
CA ALA A 140 3.99 -12.16 -5.10
C ALA A 140 4.78 -12.34 -3.80
N ARG A 141 6.07 -11.95 -3.77
CA ARG A 141 6.92 -11.99 -2.56
C ARG A 141 6.39 -11.07 -1.46
N ILE A 142 6.02 -9.83 -1.80
CA ILE A 142 5.43 -8.86 -0.84
C ILE A 142 4.14 -9.42 -0.23
N LEU A 143 3.31 -10.09 -1.05
CA LEU A 143 2.05 -10.69 -0.61
C LEU A 143 2.23 -12.04 0.10
N GLY A 144 3.41 -12.66 0.02
CA GLY A 144 3.69 -13.98 0.59
C GLY A 144 2.93 -15.11 -0.11
N ILE A 145 2.76 -15.03 -1.43
CA ILE A 145 2.10 -16.02 -2.27
C ILE A 145 3.03 -16.55 -3.36
N SER A 146 2.71 -17.72 -3.94
CA SER A 146 3.47 -18.23 -5.08
C SER A 146 3.23 -17.38 -6.33
N GLU A 147 4.21 -17.33 -7.24
CA GLU A 147 4.07 -16.64 -8.53
C GLU A 147 2.91 -17.20 -9.37
N THR A 148 2.67 -18.51 -9.31
CA THR A 148 1.53 -19.14 -9.98
C THR A 148 0.22 -18.62 -9.46
N THR A 149 0.08 -18.48 -8.14
CA THR A 149 -1.09 -17.87 -7.49
C THR A 149 -1.27 -16.42 -7.91
N ALA A 150 -0.17 -15.65 -7.95
CA ALA A 150 -0.17 -14.25 -8.36
C ALA A 150 -0.61 -14.10 -9.83
N ARG A 151 -0.08 -14.94 -10.74
CA ARG A 151 -0.51 -14.95 -12.16
C ARG A 151 -2.00 -15.21 -12.30
N GLY A 152 -2.52 -16.21 -11.60
CA GLY A 152 -3.95 -16.53 -11.64
C GLY A 152 -4.83 -15.40 -11.07
N ARG A 153 -4.42 -14.77 -9.96
CA ARG A 153 -5.11 -13.61 -9.39
C ARG A 153 -5.08 -12.41 -10.34
N HIS A 154 -3.92 -12.10 -10.91
CA HIS A 154 -3.74 -11.00 -11.84
C HIS A 154 -4.59 -11.18 -13.11
N GLN A 155 -4.63 -12.40 -13.67
CA GLN A 155 -5.46 -12.70 -14.84
C GLN A 155 -6.95 -12.49 -14.54
N ARG A 156 -7.45 -12.98 -13.39
CA ARG A 156 -8.84 -12.78 -12.99
C ARG A 156 -9.16 -11.31 -12.74
N ALA A 157 -8.26 -10.57 -12.10
CA ALA A 157 -8.40 -9.14 -11.88
C ALA A 157 -8.51 -8.37 -13.20
N ARG A 158 -7.62 -8.64 -14.15
CA ARG A 158 -7.66 -8.01 -15.49
C ARG A 158 -8.95 -8.27 -16.23
N THR A 159 -9.47 -9.50 -16.16
CA THR A 159 -10.75 -9.84 -16.80
C THR A 159 -11.90 -9.04 -16.17
N ARG A 160 -11.97 -8.97 -14.84
CA ARG A 160 -13.00 -8.19 -14.14
C ARG A 160 -12.90 -6.69 -14.42
N LEU A 161 -11.69 -6.14 -14.39
CA LEU A 161 -11.47 -4.71 -14.69
C LEU A 161 -11.90 -4.35 -16.11
N ARG A 162 -11.64 -5.21 -17.10
CA ARG A 162 -12.12 -5.00 -18.47
C ARG A 162 -13.66 -4.94 -18.54
N THR A 163 -14.33 -5.78 -17.77
CA THR A 163 -15.81 -5.77 -17.71
C THR A 163 -16.33 -4.51 -17.01
N LEU A 164 -15.68 -4.08 -15.92
CA LEU A 164 -16.11 -2.93 -15.13
C LEU A 164 -15.85 -1.59 -15.83
N LEU A 165 -14.70 -1.48 -16.49
CA LEU A 165 -14.29 -0.23 -17.17
C LEU A 165 -14.84 -0.11 -18.60
N GLY A 166 -15.42 -1.19 -19.15
CA GLY A 166 -15.92 -1.21 -20.52
C GLY A 166 -14.85 -1.04 -21.60
N PRO A 167 -15.22 -1.08 -22.90
CA PRO A 167 -14.31 -0.72 -23.97
C PRO A 167 -14.10 0.80 -23.93
N ARG A 168 -12.87 1.25 -23.63
CA ARG A 168 -12.50 2.66 -23.76
C ARG A 168 -12.78 3.11 -25.22
N GLN A 169 -13.75 3.95 -25.42
CA GLN A 169 -13.84 4.74 -26.63
C GLN A 169 -12.59 5.63 -26.62
N ARG A 170 -11.63 5.33 -27.47
CA ARG A 170 -10.55 6.27 -27.78
C ARG A 170 -11.22 7.45 -28.46
N THR A 171 -11.45 8.51 -27.74
CA THR A 171 -11.72 9.79 -28.35
C THR A 171 -10.41 10.22 -29.02
N THR A 172 -10.32 9.97 -30.30
CA THR A 172 -9.27 10.53 -31.17
C THR A 172 -9.62 12.01 -31.39
N PRO A 173 -8.69 12.95 -31.21
CA PRO A 173 -8.90 14.35 -31.53
C PRO A 173 -9.10 14.58 -33.01
#